data_d38dc6f542e2435765ca5d4f5aaf674d
#
_entry.id   d38dc6f542e2435765ca5d4f5aaf674d
#
_cell.length_a   1.000
_cell.length_b   1.000
_cell.length_c   1.000
_cell.angle_alpha   90.00
_cell.angle_beta   90.00
_cell.angle_gamma   90.00
#
_symmetry.space_group_name_H-M   'P 1'
#
loop_
_entity.id
_entity.type
_entity.pdbx_description
1 polymer ?
#
loop_
_entity_poly.entity_id
_entity_poly.type
_entity_poly.pdbx_seq_one_letter_code
_entity_poly.pdbx_strand_id
1 'polypeptide(L)'
;QGLRGLRLQPRLTWGFSALACGLHLLGWGLFAAGHGNDSAVLALLLHAMGVGLYAASLIWLIEGLSRLGLAHGAGRRMRWRQLARWHGRQSWSLALGLLNTVLSAAAAALAGFMAWSLVLFLLPALSVLPALLAVAAVAAVLLSQLFNPCLVLDQRLSPSAAFGHGVALLSRHWPALLALLPLLLALLALPFGLGLLAEALGAGLGVAVTVLAMVAVLPVIAATVSAAYRQLRPGAR
;
A
#
# COMPACT_ATOMS: atom_id res chain seq x y z
N GLN A 1 -6.09 4.29 19.60
CA GLN A 1 -7.29 4.90 18.98
C GLN A 1 -7.68 4.18 17.67
N GLY A 2 -6.73 3.81 16.79
CA GLY A 2 -7.03 3.13 15.52
C GLY A 2 -7.80 1.81 15.68
N LEU A 3 -7.41 0.96 16.62
CA LEU A 3 -8.09 -0.32 16.88
C LEU A 3 -9.51 -0.17 17.46
N ARG A 4 -9.79 0.92 18.18
CA ARG A 4 -11.17 1.20 18.64
C ARG A 4 -12.11 1.46 17.48
N GLY A 5 -11.63 2.10 16.42
CA GLY A 5 -12.40 2.35 15.19
C GLY A 5 -12.83 1.06 14.48
N LEU A 6 -11.94 0.05 14.40
CA LEU A 6 -12.25 -1.24 13.78
C LEU A 6 -13.40 -1.99 14.49
N ARG A 7 -13.55 -1.78 15.80
CA ARG A 7 -14.65 -2.37 16.58
C ARG A 7 -16.02 -1.72 16.32
N LEU A 8 -16.04 -0.52 15.72
CA LEU A 8 -17.32 0.18 15.45
C LEU A 8 -18.14 -0.51 14.36
N GLN A 9 -17.48 -1.04 13.34
CA GLN A 9 -18.15 -1.66 12.17
C GLN A 9 -17.32 -2.84 11.62
N PRO A 10 -17.12 -3.93 12.39
CA PRO A 10 -16.23 -5.03 12.00
C PRO A 10 -16.70 -5.72 10.71
N ARG A 11 -18.02 -5.98 10.58
CA ARG A 11 -18.58 -6.65 9.39
C ARG A 11 -18.36 -5.84 8.11
N LEU A 12 -18.48 -4.51 8.19
CA LEU A 12 -18.24 -3.63 7.04
C LEU A 12 -16.76 -3.65 6.65
N THR A 13 -15.87 -3.54 7.65
CA THR A 13 -14.43 -3.47 7.47
C THR A 13 -13.87 -4.74 6.84
N TRP A 14 -14.15 -5.89 7.46
CA TRP A 14 -13.67 -7.18 7.00
C TRP A 14 -14.34 -7.60 5.69
N GLY A 15 -15.65 -7.36 5.53
CA GLY A 15 -16.37 -7.66 4.31
C GLY A 15 -15.85 -6.88 3.11
N PHE A 16 -15.54 -5.59 3.29
CA PHE A 16 -14.94 -4.77 2.24
C PHE A 16 -13.53 -5.25 1.87
N SER A 17 -12.69 -5.53 2.87
CA SER A 17 -11.33 -6.04 2.64
C SER A 17 -11.38 -7.40 1.91
N ALA A 18 -12.26 -8.30 2.32
CA ALA A 18 -12.42 -9.62 1.67
C ALA A 18 -12.87 -9.48 0.20
N LEU A 19 -13.85 -8.62 -0.08
CA LEU A 19 -14.31 -8.38 -1.44
C LEU A 19 -13.20 -7.79 -2.33
N ALA A 20 -12.48 -6.79 -1.83
CA ALA A 20 -11.40 -6.16 -2.59
C ALA A 20 -10.23 -7.12 -2.83
N CYS A 21 -9.85 -7.92 -1.83
CA CYS A 21 -8.84 -8.98 -2.00
C CYS A 21 -9.32 -10.06 -2.99
N GLY A 22 -10.59 -10.44 -2.97
CA GLY A 22 -11.17 -11.37 -3.95
C GLY A 22 -11.10 -10.85 -5.38
N LEU A 23 -11.42 -9.58 -5.61
CA LEU A 23 -11.28 -8.94 -6.93
C LEU A 23 -9.81 -8.84 -7.36
N HIS A 24 -8.90 -8.61 -6.41
CA HIS A 24 -7.47 -8.57 -6.67
C HIS A 24 -6.94 -9.94 -7.12
N LEU A 25 -7.35 -11.02 -6.43
CA LEU A 25 -7.03 -12.39 -6.81
C LEU A 25 -7.63 -12.77 -8.16
N LEU A 26 -8.86 -12.34 -8.46
CA LEU A 26 -9.48 -12.55 -9.77
C LEU A 26 -8.66 -11.87 -10.87
N GLY A 27 -8.19 -10.65 -10.65
CA GLY A 27 -7.30 -9.94 -11.58
C GLY A 27 -6.00 -10.72 -11.83
N TRP A 28 -5.38 -11.21 -10.75
CA TRP A 28 -4.19 -12.06 -10.85
C TRP A 28 -4.47 -13.38 -11.58
N GLY A 29 -5.60 -14.03 -11.29
CA GLY A 29 -6.02 -15.26 -11.96
C GLY A 29 -6.24 -15.08 -13.47
N LEU A 30 -6.89 -13.98 -13.89
CA LEU A 30 -7.05 -13.63 -15.31
C LEU A 30 -5.69 -13.39 -15.98
N PHE A 31 -4.78 -12.68 -15.31
CA PHE A 31 -3.42 -12.47 -15.81
C PHE A 31 -2.67 -13.80 -15.97
N ALA A 32 -2.72 -14.68 -14.98
CA ALA A 32 -2.10 -15.99 -15.03
C ALA A 32 -2.69 -16.88 -16.13
N ALA A 33 -4.01 -16.84 -16.33
CA ALA A 33 -4.69 -17.60 -17.39
C ALA A 33 -4.26 -17.16 -18.81
N GLY A 34 -3.85 -15.90 -18.95
CA GLY A 34 -3.28 -15.39 -20.21
C GLY A 34 -1.98 -16.09 -20.61
N HIS A 35 -1.15 -16.51 -19.65
CA HIS A 35 0.14 -17.19 -19.92
C HIS A 35 -0.03 -18.61 -20.47
N GLY A 36 -1.11 -19.28 -20.14
CA GLY A 36 -1.40 -20.64 -20.61
C GLY A 36 -2.24 -20.72 -21.89
N ASN A 37 -2.43 -19.60 -22.59
CA ASN A 37 -3.33 -19.55 -23.75
C ASN A 37 -2.56 -19.50 -25.07
N ASP A 38 -2.84 -20.42 -25.99
CA ASP A 38 -2.17 -20.51 -27.29
C ASP A 38 -2.60 -19.40 -28.26
N SER A 39 -3.76 -18.79 -28.05
CA SER A 39 -4.23 -17.66 -28.85
C SER A 39 -3.60 -16.34 -28.36
N ALA A 40 -2.73 -15.72 -29.15
CA ALA A 40 -2.09 -14.46 -28.81
C ALA A 40 -3.09 -13.32 -28.51
N VAL A 41 -4.21 -13.27 -29.23
CA VAL A 41 -5.27 -12.25 -29.02
C VAL A 41 -5.95 -12.47 -27.69
N LEU A 42 -6.34 -13.71 -27.37
CA LEU A 42 -7.00 -14.03 -26.11
C LEU A 42 -6.04 -13.86 -24.92
N ALA A 43 -4.78 -14.27 -25.07
CA ALA A 43 -3.73 -14.03 -24.08
C ALA A 43 -3.57 -12.54 -23.78
N LEU A 44 -3.48 -11.69 -24.80
CA LEU A 44 -3.38 -10.24 -24.65
C LEU A 44 -4.60 -9.64 -23.94
N LEU A 45 -5.81 -10.07 -24.31
CA LEU A 45 -7.04 -9.61 -23.65
C LEU A 45 -7.08 -10.01 -22.18
N LEU A 46 -6.75 -11.27 -21.85
CA LEU A 46 -6.71 -11.76 -20.47
C LEU A 46 -5.65 -11.01 -19.64
N HIS A 47 -4.47 -10.75 -20.19
CA HIS A 47 -3.44 -9.94 -19.52
C HIS A 47 -3.92 -8.50 -19.28
N ALA A 48 -4.49 -7.84 -20.29
CA ALA A 48 -4.99 -6.47 -20.16
C ALA A 48 -6.12 -6.38 -19.12
N MET A 49 -7.08 -7.29 -19.16
CA MET A 49 -8.18 -7.37 -18.19
C MET A 49 -7.64 -7.68 -16.77
N GLY A 50 -6.71 -8.61 -16.67
CA GLY A 50 -6.09 -9.00 -15.40
C GLY A 50 -5.37 -7.83 -14.74
N VAL A 51 -4.49 -7.14 -15.50
CA VAL A 51 -3.77 -5.95 -15.02
C VAL A 51 -4.74 -4.82 -14.67
N GLY A 52 -5.75 -4.58 -15.51
CA GLY A 52 -6.75 -3.53 -15.25
C GLY A 52 -7.55 -3.79 -13.97
N LEU A 53 -8.04 -5.02 -13.77
CA LEU A 53 -8.78 -5.40 -12.58
C LEU A 53 -7.90 -5.39 -11.33
N TYR A 54 -6.65 -5.88 -11.44
CA TYR A 54 -5.67 -5.85 -10.36
C TYR A 54 -5.39 -4.43 -9.90
N ALA A 55 -5.10 -3.52 -10.81
CA ALA A 55 -4.83 -2.11 -10.50
C ALA A 55 -6.07 -1.41 -9.92
N ALA A 56 -7.25 -1.61 -10.53
CA ALA A 56 -8.49 -0.99 -10.05
C ALA A 56 -8.87 -1.49 -8.65
N SER A 57 -8.75 -2.79 -8.38
CA SER A 57 -9.04 -3.36 -7.07
C SER A 57 -8.08 -2.86 -5.99
N LEU A 58 -6.80 -2.68 -6.32
CA LEU A 58 -5.80 -2.14 -5.40
C LEU A 58 -6.10 -0.68 -5.04
N ILE A 59 -6.39 0.16 -6.03
CA ILE A 59 -6.75 1.57 -5.81
C ILE A 59 -8.02 1.65 -4.96
N TRP A 60 -9.05 0.85 -5.29
CA TRP A 60 -10.30 0.81 -4.56
C TRP A 60 -10.13 0.33 -3.11
N LEU A 61 -9.28 -0.67 -2.88
CA LEU A 61 -8.93 -1.16 -1.55
C LEU A 61 -8.28 -0.07 -0.70
N ILE A 62 -7.24 0.59 -1.24
CA ILE A 62 -6.51 1.66 -0.53
C ILE A 62 -7.44 2.84 -0.25
N GLU A 63 -8.25 3.27 -1.24
CA GLU A 63 -9.22 4.35 -1.09
C GLU A 63 -10.26 4.02 -0.01
N GLY A 64 -10.88 2.86 -0.09
CA GLY A 64 -11.93 2.44 0.82
C GLY A 64 -11.44 2.29 2.26
N LEU A 65 -10.31 1.59 2.46
CA LEU A 65 -9.74 1.41 3.79
C LEU A 65 -9.24 2.74 4.40
N SER A 66 -8.66 3.63 3.60
CA SER A 66 -8.23 4.95 4.08
C SER A 66 -9.41 5.83 4.49
N ARG A 67 -10.49 5.83 3.71
CA ARG A 67 -11.75 6.53 4.08
C ARG A 67 -12.35 5.97 5.35
N LEU A 68 -12.36 4.65 5.48
CA LEU A 68 -12.87 3.98 6.67
C LEU A 68 -12.04 4.35 7.90
N GLY A 69 -10.70 4.31 7.78
CA GLY A 69 -9.77 4.72 8.84
C GLY A 69 -9.96 6.17 9.27
N LEU A 70 -10.11 7.10 8.30
CA LEU A 70 -10.37 8.51 8.57
C LEU A 70 -11.72 8.73 9.25
N ALA A 71 -12.79 8.06 8.78
CA ALA A 71 -14.13 8.16 9.36
C ALA A 71 -14.18 7.60 10.78
N HIS A 72 -13.64 6.40 11.00
CA HIS A 72 -13.58 5.77 12.32
C HIS A 72 -12.73 6.58 13.31
N GLY A 73 -11.62 7.14 12.83
CA GLY A 73 -10.81 8.02 13.65
C GLY A 73 -11.54 9.31 14.06
N ALA A 74 -12.55 9.74 13.28
CA ALA A 74 -13.46 10.85 13.61
C ALA A 74 -14.70 10.40 14.40
N GLY A 75 -14.80 9.14 14.82
CA GLY A 75 -15.97 8.58 15.51
C GLY A 75 -17.20 8.41 14.61
N ARG A 76 -17.05 8.54 13.29
CA ARG A 76 -18.16 8.46 12.34
C ARG A 76 -18.31 7.03 11.80
N ARG A 77 -19.56 6.60 11.63
CA ARG A 77 -19.90 5.34 10.96
C ARG A 77 -20.06 5.59 9.46
N MET A 78 -19.62 4.63 8.65
CA MET A 78 -19.80 4.63 7.19
C MET A 78 -20.85 3.61 6.77
N ARG A 79 -21.55 3.88 5.65
CA ARG A 79 -22.45 2.94 4.99
C ARG A 79 -21.71 2.21 3.88
N TRP A 80 -22.10 0.96 3.58
CA TRP A 80 -21.51 0.18 2.49
C TRP A 80 -21.48 0.94 1.16
N ARG A 81 -22.60 1.59 0.79
CA ARG A 81 -22.69 2.39 -0.44
C ARG A 81 -21.66 3.53 -0.53
N GLN A 82 -21.31 4.13 0.60
CA GLN A 82 -20.29 5.20 0.64
C GLN A 82 -18.87 4.64 0.49
N LEU A 83 -18.65 3.45 1.03
CA LEU A 83 -17.36 2.77 0.98
C LEU A 83 -17.11 2.20 -0.42
N ALA A 84 -18.12 1.56 -1.02
CA ALA A 84 -18.02 0.92 -2.32
C ALA A 84 -18.03 1.89 -3.50
N ARG A 85 -18.43 3.16 -3.29
CA ARG A 85 -18.55 4.14 -4.35
C ARG A 85 -17.18 4.58 -4.88
N TRP A 86 -16.98 4.43 -6.17
CA TRP A 86 -15.85 5.00 -6.90
C TRP A 86 -16.03 6.52 -7.05
N HIS A 87 -15.02 7.30 -6.64
CA HIS A 87 -15.13 8.77 -6.62
C HIS A 87 -14.26 9.40 -7.71
N GLY A 88 -14.32 8.88 -8.91
CA GLY A 88 -13.70 9.40 -10.14
C GLY A 88 -12.42 10.22 -9.91
N ARG A 89 -12.56 11.54 -9.73
CA ARG A 89 -11.42 12.46 -9.58
C ARG A 89 -10.49 12.12 -8.39
N GLN A 90 -11.05 11.70 -7.24
CA GLN A 90 -10.22 11.36 -6.07
C GLN A 90 -9.49 10.04 -6.27
N SER A 91 -10.16 9.05 -6.87
CA SER A 91 -9.56 7.76 -7.21
C SER A 91 -8.43 7.93 -8.22
N TRP A 92 -8.61 8.79 -9.23
CA TRP A 92 -7.54 9.15 -10.17
C TRP A 92 -6.38 9.88 -9.49
N SER A 93 -6.65 10.84 -8.60
CA SER A 93 -5.60 11.53 -7.85
C SER A 93 -4.81 10.56 -6.98
N LEU A 94 -5.49 9.58 -6.37
CA LEU A 94 -4.84 8.53 -5.60
C LEU A 94 -3.99 7.60 -6.49
N ALA A 95 -4.53 7.17 -7.62
CA ALA A 95 -3.80 6.34 -8.59
C ALA A 95 -2.52 7.01 -9.09
N LEU A 96 -2.62 8.28 -9.48
CA LEU A 96 -1.47 9.08 -9.93
C LEU A 96 -0.47 9.32 -8.78
N GLY A 97 -0.94 9.53 -7.56
CA GLY A 97 -0.09 9.64 -6.37
C GLY A 97 0.68 8.35 -6.08
N LEU A 98 0.03 7.21 -6.17
CA LEU A 98 0.67 5.90 -6.02
C LEU A 98 1.67 5.62 -7.14
N LEU A 99 1.30 5.91 -8.39
CA LEU A 99 2.21 5.79 -9.54
C LEU A 99 3.46 6.67 -9.36
N ASN A 100 3.28 7.93 -8.96
CA ASN A 100 4.40 8.84 -8.69
C ASN A 100 5.30 8.30 -7.57
N THR A 101 4.73 7.71 -6.52
CA THR A 101 5.48 7.07 -5.43
C THR A 101 6.32 5.91 -5.96
N VAL A 102 5.73 5.02 -6.76
CA VAL A 102 6.43 3.87 -7.36
C VAL A 102 7.55 4.34 -8.28
N LEU A 103 7.28 5.31 -9.16
CA LEU A 103 8.29 5.86 -10.07
C LEU A 103 9.44 6.54 -9.32
N SER A 104 9.13 7.30 -8.26
CA SER A 104 10.16 7.97 -7.44
C SER A 104 11.01 6.94 -6.67
N ALA A 105 10.40 5.90 -6.13
CA ALA A 105 11.13 4.82 -5.45
C ALA A 105 11.99 4.02 -6.44
N ALA A 106 11.48 3.72 -7.63
CA ALA A 106 12.22 3.05 -8.69
C ALA A 106 13.40 3.89 -9.19
N ALA A 107 13.20 5.21 -9.36
CA ALA A 107 14.28 6.12 -9.74
C ALA A 107 15.38 6.19 -8.66
N ALA A 108 14.99 6.25 -7.38
CA ALA A 108 15.94 6.22 -6.26
C ALA A 108 16.70 4.90 -6.20
N ALA A 109 16.02 3.76 -6.41
CA ALA A 109 16.65 2.44 -6.45
C ALA A 109 17.62 2.31 -7.63
N LEU A 110 17.23 2.78 -8.82
CA LEU A 110 18.08 2.74 -10.01
C LEU A 110 19.33 3.61 -9.84
N ALA A 111 19.17 4.85 -9.37
CA ALA A 111 20.29 5.74 -9.09
C ALA A 111 21.24 5.14 -8.04
N GLY A 112 20.69 4.54 -6.99
CA GLY A 112 21.47 3.84 -5.97
C GLY A 112 22.21 2.62 -6.52
N PHE A 113 21.56 1.84 -7.38
CA PHE A 113 22.20 0.69 -8.05
C PHE A 113 23.36 1.13 -8.96
N MET A 114 23.17 2.20 -9.74
CA MET A 114 24.23 2.76 -10.59
C MET A 114 25.42 3.25 -9.74
N ALA A 115 25.15 3.99 -8.65
CA ALA A 115 26.19 4.44 -7.74
C ALA A 115 26.93 3.27 -7.07
N TRP A 116 26.19 2.26 -6.62
CA TRP A 116 26.74 1.04 -6.04
C TRP A 116 27.64 0.30 -7.03
N SER A 117 27.18 0.10 -8.27
CA SER A 117 27.93 -0.57 -9.33
C SER A 117 29.24 0.16 -9.65
N LEU A 118 29.19 1.50 -9.73
CA LEU A 118 30.38 2.33 -9.99
C LEU A 118 31.40 2.21 -8.85
N VAL A 119 30.93 2.34 -7.59
CA VAL A 119 31.81 2.24 -6.41
C VAL A 119 32.36 0.83 -6.24
N LEU A 120 31.55 -0.19 -6.52
CA LEU A 120 32.02 -1.60 -6.51
C LEU A 120 33.17 -1.83 -7.49
N PHE A 121 33.10 -1.19 -8.68
CA PHE A 121 34.15 -1.31 -9.70
C PHE A 121 35.42 -0.52 -9.33
N LEU A 122 35.30 0.68 -8.77
CA LEU A 122 36.42 1.58 -8.49
C LEU A 122 37.01 1.35 -7.09
N LEU A 123 36.20 1.12 -6.08
CA LEU A 123 36.53 1.06 -4.65
C LEU A 123 35.72 -0.02 -3.94
N PRO A 124 35.96 -1.32 -4.16
CA PRO A 124 35.11 -2.42 -3.65
C PRO A 124 34.85 -2.36 -2.15
N ALA A 125 35.86 -1.93 -1.35
CA ALA A 125 35.74 -1.83 0.11
C ALA A 125 34.70 -0.81 0.58
N LEU A 126 34.34 0.17 -0.25
CA LEU A 126 33.36 1.22 0.06
C LEU A 126 31.96 0.96 -0.56
N SER A 127 31.78 -0.16 -1.29
CA SER A 127 30.54 -0.46 -2.02
C SER A 127 29.28 -0.59 -1.13
N VAL A 128 29.47 -0.88 0.16
CA VAL A 128 28.36 -0.97 1.13
C VAL A 128 27.68 0.40 1.36
N LEU A 129 28.45 1.51 1.30
CA LEU A 129 27.90 2.86 1.56
C LEU A 129 26.82 3.28 0.56
N PRO A 130 27.04 3.25 -0.79
CA PRO A 130 25.99 3.60 -1.74
C PRO A 130 24.81 2.64 -1.68
N ALA A 131 25.00 1.35 -1.36
CA ALA A 131 23.91 0.42 -1.16
C ALA A 131 23.01 0.82 0.02
N LEU A 132 23.61 1.17 1.17
CA LEU A 132 22.87 1.66 2.34
C LEU A 132 22.16 2.99 2.04
N LEU A 133 22.81 3.92 1.35
CA LEU A 133 22.21 5.18 0.93
C LEU A 133 21.02 4.97 -0.03
N ALA A 134 21.12 4.02 -0.95
CA ALA A 134 20.03 3.65 -1.84
C ALA A 134 18.82 3.12 -1.08
N VAL A 135 19.04 2.20 -0.15
CA VAL A 135 17.99 1.65 0.72
C VAL A 135 17.35 2.77 1.55
N ALA A 136 18.16 3.65 2.13
CA ALA A 136 17.67 4.78 2.91
C ALA A 136 16.84 5.77 2.05
N ALA A 137 17.26 6.05 0.81
CA ALA A 137 16.55 6.92 -0.11
C ALA A 137 15.19 6.31 -0.52
N VAL A 138 15.14 5.04 -0.87
CA VAL A 138 13.88 4.32 -1.18
C VAL A 138 12.97 4.32 0.04
N ALA A 139 13.48 4.01 1.23
CA ALA A 139 12.71 4.04 2.47
C ALA A 139 12.16 5.45 2.77
N ALA A 140 12.95 6.50 2.57
CA ALA A 140 12.52 7.88 2.75
C ALA A 140 11.37 8.26 1.79
N VAL A 141 11.46 7.85 0.50
CA VAL A 141 10.37 8.03 -0.46
C VAL A 141 9.10 7.30 0.01
N LEU A 142 9.18 6.04 0.36
CA LEU A 142 8.03 5.25 0.80
C LEU A 142 7.40 5.80 2.09
N LEU A 143 8.22 6.18 3.07
CA LEU A 143 7.75 6.80 4.31
C LEU A 143 7.11 8.17 4.08
N SER A 144 7.68 8.99 3.19
CA SER A 144 7.09 10.29 2.85
C SER A 144 5.69 10.15 2.24
N GLN A 145 5.44 9.06 1.51
CA GLN A 145 4.17 8.80 0.84
C GLN A 145 3.19 7.93 1.64
N LEU A 146 3.57 7.52 2.84
CA LEU A 146 2.71 6.71 3.72
C LEU A 146 1.34 7.34 3.96
N PHE A 147 1.29 8.67 4.06
CA PHE A 147 0.05 9.43 4.29
C PHE A 147 -0.61 9.96 3.01
N ASN A 148 -0.05 9.68 1.83
CA ASN A 148 -0.60 10.17 0.56
C ASN A 148 -2.09 9.86 0.40
N PRO A 149 -2.58 8.61 0.67
CA PRO A 149 -4.01 8.33 0.59
C PRO A 149 -4.85 9.20 1.54
N CYS A 150 -4.37 9.44 2.75
CA CYS A 150 -5.05 10.29 3.71
C CYS A 150 -5.08 11.77 3.29
N LEU A 151 -3.96 12.27 2.73
CA LEU A 151 -3.84 13.66 2.24
C LEU A 151 -4.77 13.91 1.05
N VAL A 152 -4.79 12.99 0.08
CA VAL A 152 -5.67 13.11 -1.10
C VAL A 152 -7.15 13.05 -0.69
N LEU A 153 -7.51 12.14 0.22
CA LEU A 153 -8.92 11.90 0.57
C LEU A 153 -9.48 12.92 1.59
N ASP A 154 -8.66 13.36 2.55
CA ASP A 154 -9.08 14.28 3.61
C ASP A 154 -8.98 15.74 3.17
N GLN A 155 -7.85 16.11 2.54
CA GLN A 155 -7.58 17.50 2.12
C GLN A 155 -7.88 17.75 0.64
N ARG A 156 -8.25 16.73 -0.12
CA ARG A 156 -8.55 16.82 -1.57
C ARG A 156 -7.39 17.40 -2.39
N LEU A 157 -6.17 17.11 -1.98
CA LEU A 157 -4.97 17.61 -2.64
C LEU A 157 -4.76 16.96 -4.02
N SER A 158 -4.10 17.70 -4.91
CA SER A 158 -3.57 17.11 -6.14
C SER A 158 -2.45 16.12 -5.82
N PRO A 159 -2.13 15.17 -6.73
CA PRO A 159 -1.07 14.19 -6.50
C PRO A 159 0.29 14.82 -6.15
N SER A 160 0.68 15.88 -6.86
CA SER A 160 1.93 16.60 -6.63
C SER A 160 1.94 17.35 -5.27
N ALA A 161 0.82 18.01 -4.92
CA ALA A 161 0.70 18.67 -3.63
C ALA A 161 0.72 17.65 -2.47
N ALA A 162 0.04 16.51 -2.61
CA ALA A 162 0.06 15.44 -1.62
C ALA A 162 1.48 14.88 -1.45
N PHE A 163 2.23 14.71 -2.55
CA PHE A 163 3.64 14.29 -2.51
C PHE A 163 4.50 15.28 -1.71
N GLY A 164 4.43 16.58 -2.03
CA GLY A 164 5.17 17.62 -1.32
C GLY A 164 4.82 17.70 0.17
N HIS A 165 3.52 17.59 0.51
CA HIS A 165 3.09 17.53 1.92
C HIS A 165 3.59 16.28 2.63
N GLY A 166 3.65 15.14 1.96
CA GLY A 166 4.22 13.91 2.51
C GLY A 166 5.71 14.08 2.86
N VAL A 167 6.50 14.69 1.98
CA VAL A 167 7.92 15.02 2.23
C VAL A 167 8.05 15.99 3.41
N ALA A 168 7.21 17.04 3.48
CA ALA A 168 7.22 18.00 4.59
C ALA A 168 6.83 17.34 5.94
N LEU A 169 5.89 16.37 5.93
CA LEU A 169 5.56 15.59 7.13
C LEU A 169 6.73 14.72 7.57
N LEU A 170 7.41 14.05 6.62
CA LEU A 170 8.59 13.26 6.93
C LEU A 170 9.69 14.12 7.56
N SER A 171 10.01 15.27 6.97
CA SER A 171 11.08 16.15 7.48
C SER A 171 10.79 16.67 8.89
N ARG A 172 9.52 16.92 9.24
CA ARG A 172 9.13 17.43 10.56
C ARG A 172 8.97 16.35 11.63
N HIS A 173 8.58 15.13 11.23
CA HIS A 173 8.16 14.07 12.14
C HIS A 173 8.89 12.75 11.90
N TRP A 174 10.11 12.80 11.32
CA TRP A 174 10.86 11.60 10.95
C TRP A 174 11.06 10.60 12.11
N PRO A 175 11.29 11.01 13.41
CA PRO A 175 11.47 10.02 14.46
C PRO A 175 10.18 9.22 14.74
N ALA A 176 9.02 9.90 14.69
CA ALA A 176 7.72 9.24 14.89
C ALA A 176 7.40 8.27 13.73
N LEU A 177 7.76 8.64 12.49
CA LEU A 177 7.58 7.80 11.31
C LEU A 177 8.52 6.59 11.32
N LEU A 178 9.77 6.78 11.73
CA LEU A 178 10.71 5.66 11.92
C LEU A 178 10.23 4.71 13.03
N ALA A 179 9.67 5.22 14.13
CA ALA A 179 9.10 4.37 15.17
C ALA A 179 7.85 3.58 14.71
N LEU A 180 7.09 4.12 13.74
CA LEU A 180 5.93 3.44 13.14
C LEU A 180 6.35 2.33 12.16
N LEU A 181 7.51 2.47 11.50
CA LEU A 181 7.97 1.58 10.44
C LEU A 181 8.07 0.10 10.87
N PRO A 182 8.73 -0.27 12.00
CA PRO A 182 8.83 -1.67 12.41
C PRO A 182 7.46 -2.30 12.69
N LEU A 183 6.50 -1.53 13.23
CA LEU A 183 5.13 -2.01 13.42
C LEU A 183 4.45 -2.31 12.08
N LEU A 184 4.57 -1.41 11.09
CA LEU A 184 3.98 -1.63 9.77
C LEU A 184 4.65 -2.78 9.03
N LEU A 185 5.97 -2.92 9.14
CA LEU A 185 6.71 -4.03 8.55
C LEU A 185 6.32 -5.36 9.21
N ALA A 186 6.20 -5.42 10.53
CA ALA A 186 5.75 -6.61 11.24
C ALA A 186 4.31 -7.00 10.84
N LEU A 187 3.40 -6.02 10.74
CA LEU A 187 2.03 -6.25 10.28
C LEU A 187 2.00 -6.75 8.83
N LEU A 188 2.85 -6.21 7.95
CA LEU A 188 2.92 -6.63 6.55
C LEU A 188 3.59 -8.00 6.40
N ALA A 189 4.60 -8.31 7.20
CA ALA A 189 5.30 -9.60 7.17
C ALA A 189 4.46 -10.76 7.75
N LEU A 190 3.55 -10.47 8.68
CA LEU A 190 2.74 -11.47 9.37
C LEU A 190 1.96 -12.41 8.43
N PRO A 191 1.22 -11.92 7.41
CA PRO A 191 0.51 -12.79 6.47
C PRO A 191 1.44 -13.75 5.73
N PHE A 192 2.60 -13.27 5.29
CA PHE A 192 3.57 -14.09 4.57
C PHE A 192 4.20 -15.15 5.48
N GLY A 193 4.56 -14.78 6.72
CA GLY A 193 5.07 -15.72 7.71
C GLY A 193 4.06 -16.83 8.03
N LEU A 194 2.79 -16.48 8.23
CA LEU A 194 1.71 -17.44 8.42
C LEU A 194 1.51 -18.33 7.20
N GLY A 195 1.59 -17.76 5.99
CA GLY A 195 1.50 -18.51 4.74
C GLY A 195 2.64 -19.52 4.58
N LEU A 196 3.88 -19.11 4.86
CA LEU A 196 5.02 -20.04 4.81
C LEU A 196 4.89 -21.19 5.81
N LEU A 197 4.41 -20.91 7.03
CA LEU A 197 4.15 -21.95 8.02
C LEU A 197 3.03 -22.90 7.56
N ALA A 198 1.96 -22.36 6.96
CA ALA A 198 0.87 -23.17 6.46
C ALA A 198 1.26 -24.04 5.25
N GLU A 199 2.15 -23.54 4.38
CA GLU A 199 2.67 -24.32 3.24
C GLU A 199 3.50 -25.52 3.71
N ALA A 200 4.21 -25.39 4.85
CA ALA A 200 4.92 -26.53 5.48
C ALA A 200 3.98 -27.59 6.02
N LEU A 201 2.71 -27.26 6.29
CA LEU A 201 1.69 -28.22 6.76
C LEU A 201 0.93 -28.90 5.61
N GLY A 202 0.88 -28.31 4.43
CA GLY A 202 0.24 -28.89 3.26
C GLY A 202 0.32 -27.99 2.03
N ALA A 203 0.60 -28.58 0.88
CA ALA A 203 0.75 -27.88 -0.39
C ALA A 203 -0.53 -27.07 -0.74
N GLY A 204 -0.34 -25.78 -1.06
CA GLY A 204 -1.41 -24.85 -1.43
C GLY A 204 -2.13 -24.19 -0.25
N LEU A 205 -1.90 -24.62 1.00
CA LEU A 205 -2.48 -23.97 2.18
C LEU A 205 -1.84 -22.59 2.41
N GLY A 206 -0.58 -22.41 2.04
CA GLY A 206 0.17 -21.17 2.23
C GLY A 206 -0.50 -19.97 1.56
N VAL A 207 -0.93 -20.13 0.31
CA VAL A 207 -1.62 -19.05 -0.43
C VAL A 207 -2.95 -18.69 0.24
N ALA A 208 -3.77 -19.68 0.60
CA ALA A 208 -5.06 -19.46 1.23
C ALA A 208 -4.90 -18.71 2.58
N VAL A 209 -3.96 -19.16 3.42
CA VAL A 209 -3.67 -18.54 4.72
C VAL A 209 -3.12 -17.13 4.54
N THR A 210 -2.21 -16.91 3.58
CA THR A 210 -1.68 -15.56 3.28
C THR A 210 -2.81 -14.61 2.91
N VAL A 211 -3.72 -15.02 2.02
CA VAL A 211 -4.85 -14.18 1.59
C VAL A 211 -5.79 -13.88 2.76
N LEU A 212 -6.17 -14.88 3.54
CA LEU A 212 -7.04 -14.68 4.71
C LEU A 212 -6.40 -13.75 5.75
N ALA A 213 -5.10 -13.93 6.00
CA ALA A 213 -4.35 -13.06 6.89
C ALA A 213 -4.23 -11.62 6.34
N MET A 214 -4.06 -11.44 5.02
CA MET A 214 -4.08 -10.13 4.36
C MET A 214 -5.42 -9.43 4.55
N VAL A 215 -6.55 -10.14 4.34
CA VAL A 215 -7.90 -9.59 4.59
C VAL A 215 -8.00 -9.06 6.03
N ALA A 216 -7.38 -9.74 6.99
CA ALA A 216 -7.39 -9.32 8.38
C ALA A 216 -6.43 -8.15 8.67
N VAL A 217 -5.25 -8.15 8.12
CA VAL A 217 -4.17 -7.20 8.46
C VAL A 217 -4.32 -5.86 7.75
N LEU A 218 -4.77 -5.83 6.49
CA LEU A 218 -4.89 -4.58 5.72
C LEU A 218 -5.76 -3.51 6.39
N PRO A 219 -6.94 -3.82 6.96
CA PRO A 219 -7.71 -2.84 7.73
C PRO A 219 -6.97 -2.31 8.96
N VAL A 220 -6.16 -3.16 9.63
CA VAL A 220 -5.37 -2.75 10.80
C VAL A 220 -4.28 -1.78 10.38
N ILE A 221 -3.57 -2.05 9.28
CA ILE A 221 -2.58 -1.15 8.71
C ILE A 221 -3.22 0.20 8.37
N ALA A 222 -4.33 0.20 7.62
CA ALA A 222 -5.01 1.42 7.23
C ALA A 222 -5.51 2.24 8.43
N ALA A 223 -6.06 1.58 9.46
CA ALA A 223 -6.48 2.23 10.69
C ALA A 223 -5.29 2.83 11.47
N THR A 224 -4.15 2.14 11.50
CA THR A 224 -2.92 2.59 12.15
C THR A 224 -2.36 3.82 11.43
N VAL A 225 -2.24 3.76 10.09
CA VAL A 225 -1.78 4.89 9.26
C VAL A 225 -2.70 6.10 9.39
N SER A 226 -4.02 5.90 9.33
CA SER A 226 -5.00 6.98 9.48
C SER A 226 -4.96 7.62 10.88
N ALA A 227 -4.74 6.82 11.93
CA ALA A 227 -4.60 7.32 13.29
C ALA A 227 -3.32 8.14 13.46
N ALA A 228 -2.18 7.66 12.92
CA ALA A 228 -0.91 8.37 12.92
C ALA A 228 -1.02 9.71 12.14
N TYR A 229 -1.62 9.68 10.94
CA TYR A 229 -1.88 10.88 10.15
C TYR A 229 -2.61 11.96 10.94
N ARG A 230 -3.68 11.60 11.66
CA ARG A 230 -4.47 12.54 12.46
C ARG A 230 -3.69 13.15 13.63
N GLN A 231 -2.76 12.41 14.22
CA GLN A 231 -1.89 12.93 15.29
C GLN A 231 -0.83 13.90 14.77
N LEU A 232 -0.36 13.70 13.53
CA LEU A 232 0.70 14.49 12.93
C LEU A 232 0.16 15.68 12.10
N ARG A 233 -1.16 15.73 11.87
CA ARG A 233 -1.78 16.82 11.10
C ARG A 233 -1.64 18.16 11.84
N PRO A 234 -1.16 19.23 11.17
CA PRO A 234 -1.15 20.58 11.75
C PRO A 234 -2.58 21.01 12.12
N GLY A 235 -2.79 21.47 13.36
CA GLY A 235 -4.09 21.92 13.85
C GLY A 235 -4.93 20.85 14.58
N ALA A 236 -4.37 19.70 14.91
CA ALA A 236 -5.03 18.64 15.70
C ALA A 236 -4.93 18.85 17.25
N ARG A 237 -4.50 20.02 17.70
CA ARG A 237 -4.47 20.42 19.13
C ARG A 237 -5.62 21.33 19.47
#